data_86fc3e65051fcee96c7704c6b5b07539
#
_entry.id   86fc3e65051fcee96c7704c6b5b07539
#
_cell.length_a   1.000
_cell.length_b   1.000
_cell.length_c   1.000
_cell.angle_alpha   90.00
_cell.angle_beta   90.00
_cell.angle_gamma   90.00
#
_symmetry.space_group_name_H-M   'P 1'
#
loop_
_entity.id
_entity.type
_entity.pdbx_description
1 polymer ?
#
loop_
_entity_poly.entity_id
_entity_poly.type
_entity_poly.pdbx_seq_one_letter_code
_entity_poly.pdbx_strand_id
1 'polypeptide(L)'
;KVFESAAIPANMKCTIDFKKARELSEAGYFYVLHRFYDYDKILDWMIENEDMRTISISVGVNKKDREFIDKIVEQNIRVDFITIDVAHGHHILVKEMITYINNKLSVNVIAGNVGTYEAAKDLYDWGADAVKVGLSMGKSCTTYNCTGIGTPMFSAVSSIARKKFSKYVVHKQGGLAG
;
A
#
# COMPACT_ATOMS: atom_id res chain seq x y z
N LYS A 1 12.90 -5.21 8.79
CA LYS A 1 12.01 -5.91 9.76
C LYS A 1 11.65 -7.29 9.22
N VAL A 2 11.53 -8.29 10.07
CA VAL A 2 11.07 -9.65 9.73
C VAL A 2 9.64 -9.79 10.27
N PHE A 3 8.74 -10.34 9.47
CA PHE A 3 7.33 -10.57 9.82
C PHE A 3 7.05 -12.07 9.96
N GLU A 4 6.09 -12.42 10.83
CA GLU A 4 5.75 -13.80 11.17
C GLU A 4 5.09 -14.57 10.03
N SER A 5 4.53 -13.86 9.04
CA SER A 5 3.87 -14.47 7.88
C SER A 5 4.01 -13.61 6.64
N ALA A 6 3.99 -14.26 5.48
CA ALA A 6 3.86 -13.60 4.19
C ALA A 6 2.41 -13.18 3.87
N ALA A 7 1.42 -13.61 4.67
CA ALA A 7 0.03 -13.20 4.47
C ALA A 7 -0.19 -11.77 4.99
N ILE A 8 -0.79 -10.93 4.16
CA ILE A 8 -1.08 -9.53 4.44
C ILE A 8 -2.57 -9.31 4.31
N PRO A 9 -3.26 -8.84 5.37
CA PRO A 9 -4.69 -8.53 5.29
C PRO A 9 -4.95 -7.43 4.26
N ALA A 10 -6.09 -7.50 3.57
CA ALA A 10 -6.50 -6.44 2.65
C ALA A 10 -6.71 -5.13 3.41
N ASN A 11 -6.18 -4.03 2.88
CA ASN A 11 -6.30 -2.69 3.47
C ASN A 11 -7.68 -2.06 3.20
N MET A 12 -8.73 -2.65 3.76
CA MET A 12 -10.12 -2.25 3.60
C MET A 12 -10.75 -1.95 4.96
N LYS A 13 -11.76 -1.07 4.98
CA LYS A 13 -12.48 -0.67 6.21
C LYS A 13 -13.05 -1.86 7.00
N CYS A 14 -13.49 -2.91 6.30
CA CYS A 14 -14.04 -4.10 6.93
C CYS A 14 -12.98 -5.07 7.47
N THR A 15 -11.71 -4.85 7.16
CA THR A 15 -10.63 -5.79 7.49
C THR A 15 -9.64 -5.21 8.50
N ILE A 16 -9.27 -3.95 8.35
CA ILE A 16 -8.27 -3.28 9.18
C ILE A 16 -8.84 -1.98 9.73
N ASP A 17 -8.99 -1.90 11.03
CA ASP A 17 -9.20 -0.68 11.81
C ASP A 17 -7.97 -0.37 12.67
N PHE A 18 -8.00 0.71 13.44
CA PHE A 18 -6.90 1.12 14.32
C PHE A 18 -6.54 0.05 15.37
N LYS A 19 -7.56 -0.60 15.95
CA LYS A 19 -7.36 -1.67 16.92
C LYS A 19 -6.69 -2.88 16.29
N LYS A 20 -7.20 -3.32 15.12
CA LYS A 20 -6.65 -4.47 14.39
C LYS A 20 -5.23 -4.19 13.89
N ALA A 21 -4.94 -2.96 13.46
CA ALA A 21 -3.59 -2.54 13.08
C ALA A 21 -2.60 -2.69 14.24
N ARG A 22 -2.98 -2.28 15.46
CA ARG A 22 -2.16 -2.45 16.66
C ARG A 22 -1.96 -3.93 17.01
N GLU A 23 -3.03 -4.72 17.07
CA GLU A 23 -2.97 -6.16 17.34
C GLU A 23 -2.03 -6.90 16.38
N LEU A 24 -2.11 -6.61 15.07
CA LEU A 24 -1.25 -7.22 14.06
C LEU A 24 0.21 -6.79 14.20
N SER A 25 0.45 -5.51 14.47
CA SER A 25 1.79 -5.00 14.71
C SER A 25 2.47 -5.68 15.90
N GLU A 26 1.78 -5.78 17.03
CA GLU A 26 2.26 -6.41 18.25
C GLU A 26 2.51 -7.92 18.04
N ALA A 27 1.64 -8.60 17.32
CA ALA A 27 1.79 -10.01 16.96
C ALA A 27 2.86 -10.27 15.88
N GLY A 28 3.50 -9.22 15.34
CA GLY A 28 4.56 -9.35 14.35
C GLY A 28 4.10 -9.55 12.91
N TYR A 29 2.83 -9.31 12.61
CA TYR A 29 2.30 -9.39 11.25
C TYR A 29 2.40 -8.06 10.53
N PHE A 30 2.62 -8.12 9.21
CA PHE A 30 2.53 -6.93 8.37
C PHE A 30 1.06 -6.59 8.08
N TYR A 31 0.76 -5.32 8.09
CA TYR A 31 -0.55 -4.77 7.74
C TYR A 31 -0.38 -3.45 6.98
N VAL A 32 -1.44 -2.98 6.36
CA VAL A 32 -1.52 -1.64 5.79
C VAL A 32 -2.83 -1.01 6.28
N LEU A 33 -2.74 0.07 7.04
CA LEU A 33 -3.93 0.84 7.45
C LEU A 33 -4.55 1.49 6.22
N HIS A 34 -5.88 1.35 6.05
CA HIS A 34 -6.55 1.94 4.90
C HIS A 34 -6.63 3.48 5.01
N ARG A 35 -6.61 4.19 3.86
CA ARG A 35 -6.62 5.65 3.75
C ARG A 35 -8.01 6.32 3.86
N PHE A 36 -9.05 5.58 4.25
CA PHE A 36 -10.44 6.07 4.29
C PHE A 36 -10.85 6.65 5.64
N TYR A 37 -9.95 6.78 6.59
CA TYR A 37 -10.11 7.62 7.75
C TYR A 37 -9.78 9.08 7.41
N ASP A 38 -10.24 10.00 8.25
CA ASP A 38 -9.74 11.37 8.28
C ASP A 38 -8.23 11.35 8.58
N TYR A 39 -7.45 12.13 7.85
CA TYR A 39 -6.00 12.14 8.02
C TYR A 39 -5.55 12.68 9.38
N ASP A 40 -6.29 13.61 9.97
CA ASP A 40 -5.97 14.10 11.32
C ASP A 40 -6.14 12.97 12.35
N LYS A 41 -7.17 12.12 12.23
CA LYS A 41 -7.33 10.93 13.08
C LYS A 41 -6.21 9.89 12.87
N ILE A 42 -5.69 9.76 11.66
CA ILE A 42 -4.55 8.87 11.41
C ILE A 42 -3.29 9.44 12.07
N LEU A 43 -3.06 10.76 12.00
CA LEU A 43 -1.93 11.41 12.64
C LEU A 43 -1.99 11.24 14.17
N ASP A 44 -3.13 11.54 14.79
CA ASP A 44 -3.33 11.35 16.23
C ASP A 44 -3.05 9.90 16.64
N TRP A 45 -3.60 8.93 15.89
CA TRP A 45 -3.36 7.52 16.15
C TRP A 45 -1.88 7.13 15.98
N MET A 46 -1.17 7.67 14.99
CA MET A 46 0.26 7.40 14.81
C MET A 46 1.09 7.93 15.99
N ILE A 47 0.76 9.13 16.49
CA ILE A 47 1.42 9.75 17.65
C ILE A 47 1.17 8.93 18.91
N GLU A 48 -0.09 8.55 19.17
CA GLU A 48 -0.47 7.75 20.34
C GLU A 48 0.14 6.34 20.34
N ASN A 49 0.56 5.85 19.18
CA ASN A 49 1.04 4.48 18.98
C ASN A 49 2.48 4.43 18.42
N GLU A 50 3.31 5.44 18.73
CA GLU A 50 4.71 5.48 18.26
C GLU A 50 5.57 4.31 18.77
N ASP A 51 5.16 3.68 19.86
CA ASP A 51 5.76 2.49 20.47
C ASP A 51 5.56 1.20 19.67
N MET A 52 4.60 1.17 18.74
CA MET A 52 4.28 0.00 17.94
C MET A 52 5.50 -0.52 17.17
N ARG A 53 5.59 -1.86 17.04
CA ARG A 53 6.63 -2.53 16.25
C ARG A 53 6.69 -2.03 14.81
N THR A 54 5.53 -1.75 14.21
CA THR A 54 5.41 -1.30 12.82
C THR A 54 4.26 -0.31 12.68
N ILE A 55 4.53 0.84 12.06
CA ILE A 55 3.51 1.80 11.62
C ILE A 55 3.49 1.78 10.09
N SER A 56 2.38 1.29 9.53
CA SER A 56 2.17 1.15 8.10
C SER A 56 0.83 1.74 7.69
N ILE A 57 0.87 2.73 6.83
CA ILE A 57 -0.29 3.51 6.38
C ILE A 57 -0.45 3.44 4.87
N SER A 58 -1.60 3.87 4.36
CA SER A 58 -1.79 4.05 2.92
C SER A 58 -2.27 5.45 2.55
N VAL A 59 -1.87 5.89 1.36
CA VAL A 59 -2.22 7.18 0.76
C VAL A 59 -2.70 7.00 -0.68
N GLY A 60 -3.37 8.01 -1.22
CA GLY A 60 -3.64 8.13 -2.65
C GLY A 60 -2.58 8.97 -3.36
N VAL A 61 -2.99 9.73 -4.39
CA VAL A 61 -2.10 10.56 -5.21
C VAL A 61 -2.61 12.00 -5.35
N ASN A 62 -3.62 12.39 -4.56
CA ASN A 62 -4.24 13.70 -4.61
C ASN A 62 -3.47 14.72 -3.77
N LYS A 63 -3.87 15.98 -3.87
CA LYS A 63 -3.30 17.08 -3.08
C LYS A 63 -3.39 16.84 -1.57
N LYS A 64 -4.54 16.34 -1.08
CA LYS A 64 -4.74 16.00 0.33
C LYS A 64 -3.76 14.93 0.84
N ASP A 65 -3.40 13.97 -0.02
CA ASP A 65 -2.43 12.94 0.32
C ASP A 65 -1.03 13.54 0.50
N ARG A 66 -0.65 14.53 -0.33
CA ARG A 66 0.62 15.25 -0.19
C ARG A 66 0.64 16.12 1.08
N GLU A 67 -0.43 16.85 1.35
CA GLU A 67 -0.59 17.65 2.59
C GLU A 67 -0.48 16.77 3.84
N PHE A 68 -1.00 15.55 3.79
CA PHE A 68 -0.87 14.57 4.88
C PHE A 68 0.60 14.13 5.07
N ILE A 69 1.33 13.86 3.98
CA ILE A 69 2.77 13.57 4.07
C ILE A 69 3.54 14.77 4.63
N ASP A 70 3.18 16.00 4.24
CA ASP A 70 3.81 17.20 4.79
C ASP A 70 3.62 17.31 6.31
N LYS A 71 2.42 17.05 6.82
CA LYS A 71 2.15 17.04 8.27
C LYS A 71 2.99 15.98 8.99
N ILE A 72 3.18 14.78 8.41
CA ILE A 72 4.04 13.74 8.98
C ILE A 72 5.48 14.24 9.11
N VAL A 73 5.98 14.94 8.07
CA VAL A 73 7.34 15.51 8.08
C VAL A 73 7.46 16.65 9.10
N GLU A 74 6.53 17.61 9.06
CA GLU A 74 6.55 18.80 9.92
C GLU A 74 6.47 18.45 11.41
N GLN A 75 5.69 17.45 11.77
CA GLN A 75 5.51 16.98 13.14
C GLN A 75 6.50 15.89 13.54
N ASN A 76 7.41 15.49 12.63
CA ASN A 76 8.39 14.42 12.83
C ASN A 76 7.76 13.11 13.33
N ILE A 77 6.60 12.73 12.75
CA ILE A 77 5.85 11.55 13.15
C ILE A 77 6.51 10.30 12.54
N ARG A 78 6.72 9.29 13.37
CA ARG A 78 7.29 8.01 12.90
C ARG A 78 6.34 7.28 11.97
N VAL A 79 6.86 6.82 10.83
CA VAL A 79 6.22 5.89 9.90
C VAL A 79 7.27 4.94 9.32
N ASP A 80 6.94 3.67 9.19
CA ASP A 80 7.88 2.66 8.66
C ASP A 80 7.59 2.31 7.19
N PHE A 81 6.30 2.28 6.82
CA PHE A 81 5.85 1.95 5.46
C PHE A 81 4.73 2.88 5.00
N ILE A 82 4.84 3.36 3.78
CA ILE A 82 3.78 4.11 3.12
C ILE A 82 3.37 3.36 1.85
N THR A 83 2.10 2.97 1.78
CA THR A 83 1.54 2.29 0.61
C THR A 83 0.75 3.27 -0.24
N ILE A 84 1.18 3.51 -1.47
CA ILE A 84 0.40 4.23 -2.48
C ILE A 84 -0.62 3.24 -3.04
N ASP A 85 -1.89 3.40 -2.63
CA ASP A 85 -2.97 2.45 -2.95
C ASP A 85 -4.02 3.09 -3.85
N VAL A 86 -3.89 2.85 -5.15
CA VAL A 86 -4.80 3.35 -6.20
C VAL A 86 -5.26 2.22 -7.11
N ALA A 87 -6.40 2.39 -7.75
CA ALA A 87 -6.98 1.38 -8.64
C ALA A 87 -6.09 1.10 -9.86
N HIS A 88 -5.37 2.12 -10.37
CA HIS A 88 -4.45 2.02 -11.50
C HIS A 88 -3.10 2.63 -11.11
N GLY A 89 -2.17 1.77 -10.69
CA GLY A 89 -0.85 2.19 -10.20
C GLY A 89 0.13 2.65 -11.29
N HIS A 90 -0.04 2.22 -12.53
CA HIS A 90 0.79 2.64 -13.66
C HIS A 90 0.35 3.99 -14.22
N HIS A 91 0.57 5.04 -13.45
CA HIS A 91 0.15 6.41 -13.78
C HIS A 91 1.19 7.44 -13.32
N ILE A 92 1.32 8.54 -14.07
CA ILE A 92 2.30 9.59 -13.76
C ILE A 92 2.16 10.17 -12.35
N LEU A 93 0.95 10.31 -11.84
CA LEU A 93 0.72 10.80 -10.47
C LEU A 93 1.28 9.86 -9.40
N VAL A 94 1.34 8.55 -9.68
CA VAL A 94 1.97 7.57 -8.77
C VAL A 94 3.49 7.77 -8.78
N LYS A 95 4.10 7.95 -9.95
CA LYS A 95 5.52 8.32 -10.08
C LYS A 95 5.86 9.57 -9.27
N GLU A 96 5.06 10.61 -9.46
CA GLU A 96 5.25 11.86 -8.72
C GLU A 96 5.12 11.68 -7.21
N MET A 97 4.15 10.86 -6.75
CA MET A 97 3.95 10.58 -5.34
C MET A 97 5.09 9.75 -4.75
N ILE A 98 5.61 8.74 -5.46
CA ILE A 98 6.79 7.97 -5.05
C ILE A 98 7.98 8.91 -4.87
N THR A 99 8.25 9.74 -5.88
CA THR A 99 9.34 10.72 -5.83
C THR A 99 9.16 11.72 -4.68
N TYR A 100 7.93 12.16 -4.47
CA TYR A 100 7.59 13.10 -3.40
C TYR A 100 7.87 12.53 -2.00
N ILE A 101 7.45 11.29 -1.76
CA ILE A 101 7.70 10.61 -0.49
C ILE A 101 9.19 10.38 -0.28
N ASN A 102 9.90 9.84 -1.27
CA ASN A 102 11.33 9.52 -1.18
C ASN A 102 12.21 10.76 -0.97
N ASN A 103 11.79 11.93 -1.45
CA ASN A 103 12.51 13.19 -1.22
C ASN A 103 12.31 13.75 0.19
N LYS A 104 11.25 13.37 0.88
CA LYS A 104 10.88 13.95 2.18
C LYS A 104 11.10 13.01 3.36
N LEU A 105 10.98 11.70 3.13
CA LEU A 105 11.01 10.68 4.16
C LEU A 105 11.91 9.52 3.78
N SER A 106 12.63 9.00 4.75
CA SER A 106 13.42 7.76 4.60
C SER A 106 12.59 6.56 5.07
N VAL A 107 11.60 6.19 4.27
CA VAL A 107 10.65 5.11 4.57
C VAL A 107 10.58 4.10 3.44
N ASN A 108 9.98 2.92 3.69
CA ASN A 108 9.75 1.96 2.62
C ASN A 108 8.45 2.31 1.87
N VAL A 109 8.54 2.48 0.56
CA VAL A 109 7.39 2.82 -0.30
C VAL A 109 6.90 1.57 -1.01
N ILE A 110 5.62 1.24 -0.79
CA ILE A 110 4.91 0.19 -1.51
C ILE A 110 3.97 0.88 -2.50
N ALA A 111 3.99 0.52 -3.77
CA ALA A 111 3.14 1.15 -4.78
C ALA A 111 2.28 0.16 -5.56
N GLY A 112 1.08 0.53 -5.89
CA GLY A 112 0.15 -0.27 -6.71
C GLY A 112 -1.26 0.34 -6.78
N ASN A 113 -2.17 -0.36 -7.45
CA ASN A 113 -2.07 -1.73 -7.92
C ASN A 113 -1.69 -1.77 -9.40
N VAL A 114 -0.94 -2.80 -9.77
CA VAL A 114 -0.57 -3.07 -11.17
C VAL A 114 -0.89 -4.51 -11.57
N GLY A 115 -1.03 -4.76 -12.86
CA GLY A 115 -1.37 -6.08 -13.41
C GLY A 115 -0.38 -6.63 -14.43
N THR A 116 0.63 -5.84 -14.83
CA THR A 116 1.61 -6.23 -15.86
C THR A 116 3.03 -6.11 -15.34
N TYR A 117 3.94 -6.82 -15.99
CA TYR A 117 5.37 -6.76 -15.67
C TYR A 117 5.95 -5.37 -15.92
N GLU A 118 5.61 -4.77 -17.06
CA GLU A 118 6.10 -3.45 -17.46
C GLU A 118 5.70 -2.40 -16.42
N ALA A 119 4.43 -2.42 -15.99
CA ALA A 119 3.96 -1.53 -14.94
C ALA A 119 4.70 -1.75 -13.61
N ALA A 120 4.90 -3.01 -13.21
CA ALA A 120 5.66 -3.32 -12.00
C ALA A 120 7.11 -2.84 -12.08
N LYS A 121 7.76 -3.05 -13.25
CA LYS A 121 9.11 -2.58 -13.51
C LYS A 121 9.22 -1.07 -13.39
N ASP A 122 8.28 -0.34 -14.01
CA ASP A 122 8.28 1.12 -13.96
C ASP A 122 8.11 1.64 -12.52
N LEU A 123 7.24 1.02 -11.71
CA LEU A 123 7.11 1.41 -10.30
C LEU A 123 8.42 1.24 -9.52
N TYR A 124 9.18 0.18 -9.78
CA TYR A 124 10.51 0.00 -9.19
C TYR A 124 11.51 1.03 -9.70
N ASP A 125 11.52 1.29 -11.00
CA ASP A 125 12.41 2.29 -11.61
C ASP A 125 12.08 3.71 -11.10
N TRP A 126 10.83 3.97 -10.71
CA TRP A 126 10.42 5.24 -10.07
C TRP A 126 10.80 5.31 -8.58
N GLY A 127 11.29 4.23 -7.99
CA GLY A 127 11.81 4.21 -6.62
C GLY A 127 10.91 3.55 -5.58
N ALA A 128 9.92 2.75 -5.99
CA ALA A 128 9.16 1.93 -5.04
C ALA A 128 10.03 0.77 -4.51
N ASP A 129 9.92 0.45 -3.22
CA ASP A 129 10.61 -0.67 -2.57
C ASP A 129 9.88 -1.99 -2.76
N ALA A 130 8.55 -1.93 -2.89
CA ALA A 130 7.71 -3.07 -3.18
C ALA A 130 6.56 -2.69 -4.09
N VAL A 131 6.03 -3.67 -4.84
CA VAL A 131 4.93 -3.47 -5.77
C VAL A 131 3.73 -4.33 -5.36
N LYS A 132 2.55 -3.69 -5.33
CA LYS A 132 1.28 -4.33 -5.05
C LYS A 132 0.64 -4.77 -6.36
N VAL A 133 0.58 -6.10 -6.58
CA VAL A 133 0.11 -6.73 -7.83
C VAL A 133 -1.32 -7.19 -7.69
N GLY A 134 -2.14 -6.92 -8.71
CA GLY A 134 -3.51 -7.39 -8.84
C GLY A 134 -4.52 -6.29 -9.11
N LEU A 135 -5.30 -6.47 -10.15
CA LEU A 135 -6.34 -5.56 -10.59
C LEU A 135 -7.71 -6.28 -10.63
N SER A 136 -8.65 -5.80 -9.84
CA SER A 136 -10.10 -5.99 -10.06
C SER A 136 -10.63 -7.43 -10.17
N MET A 137 -10.05 -8.41 -9.47
CA MET A 137 -10.45 -9.81 -9.58
C MET A 137 -11.36 -10.32 -8.45
N GLY A 138 -11.76 -9.47 -7.51
CA GLY A 138 -12.75 -9.83 -6.49
C GLY A 138 -14.18 -9.77 -7.03
N LYS A 139 -15.03 -10.74 -6.68
CA LYS A 139 -16.45 -10.79 -7.07
C LYS A 139 -17.22 -9.51 -6.72
N SER A 140 -16.85 -8.85 -5.63
CA SER A 140 -17.41 -7.59 -5.14
C SER A 140 -16.55 -6.37 -5.48
N CYS A 141 -15.63 -6.47 -6.45
CA CYS A 141 -14.71 -5.37 -6.76
C CYS A 141 -15.42 -4.25 -7.52
N THR A 142 -15.64 -3.13 -6.86
CA THR A 142 -16.26 -1.94 -7.44
C THR A 142 -15.49 -1.43 -8.67
N THR A 143 -14.15 -1.53 -8.66
CA THR A 143 -13.31 -1.11 -9.79
C THR A 143 -13.62 -1.92 -11.04
N TYR A 144 -13.76 -3.25 -10.94
CA TYR A 144 -14.12 -4.09 -12.08
C TYR A 144 -15.52 -3.77 -12.59
N ASN A 145 -16.48 -3.63 -11.68
CA ASN A 145 -17.86 -3.31 -12.02
C ASN A 145 -18.00 -1.94 -12.74
N CYS A 146 -17.14 -0.98 -12.41
CA CYS A 146 -17.15 0.35 -13.01
C CYS A 146 -16.32 0.46 -14.29
N THR A 147 -15.21 -0.27 -14.40
CA THR A 147 -14.23 -0.09 -15.49
C THR A 147 -14.20 -1.24 -16.49
N GLY A 148 -14.69 -2.42 -16.11
CA GLY A 148 -14.53 -3.65 -16.90
C GLY A 148 -13.09 -4.16 -17.03
N ILE A 149 -12.14 -3.49 -16.37
CA ILE A 149 -10.70 -3.81 -16.48
C ILE A 149 -10.26 -4.66 -15.30
N GLY A 150 -9.73 -5.84 -15.61
CA GLY A 150 -9.15 -6.75 -14.63
C GLY A 150 -8.07 -7.62 -15.25
N THR A 151 -7.16 -8.12 -14.44
CA THR A 151 -6.11 -9.04 -14.88
C THR A 151 -6.18 -10.30 -14.04
N PRO A 152 -6.20 -11.51 -14.66
CA PRO A 152 -6.18 -12.76 -13.91
C PRO A 152 -5.02 -12.78 -12.93
N MET A 153 -5.32 -12.92 -11.64
CA MET A 153 -4.37 -12.71 -10.53
C MET A 153 -3.15 -13.64 -10.65
N PHE A 154 -3.39 -14.92 -10.91
CA PHE A 154 -2.33 -15.91 -11.05
C PHE A 154 -1.39 -15.54 -12.21
N SER A 155 -1.92 -15.14 -13.34
CA SER A 155 -1.15 -14.74 -14.52
C SER A 155 -0.34 -13.48 -14.25
N ALA A 156 -0.92 -12.47 -13.62
CA ALA A 156 -0.25 -11.24 -13.25
C ALA A 156 0.93 -11.50 -12.31
N VAL A 157 0.67 -12.20 -11.19
CA VAL A 157 1.71 -12.52 -10.21
C VAL A 157 2.81 -13.40 -10.82
N SER A 158 2.43 -14.45 -11.57
CA SER A 158 3.39 -15.37 -12.20
C SER A 158 4.29 -14.66 -13.21
N SER A 159 3.74 -13.78 -14.05
CA SER A 159 4.50 -13.05 -15.06
C SER A 159 5.51 -12.08 -14.43
N ILE A 160 5.13 -11.44 -13.33
CA ILE A 160 5.97 -10.49 -12.59
C ILE A 160 7.04 -11.24 -11.79
N ALA A 161 6.65 -12.27 -11.02
CA ALA A 161 7.55 -13.01 -10.14
C ALA A 161 8.65 -13.80 -10.89
N ARG A 162 8.34 -14.36 -12.08
CA ARG A 162 9.30 -15.13 -12.89
C ARG A 162 10.51 -14.32 -13.36
N LYS A 163 10.41 -13.00 -13.46
CA LYS A 163 11.46 -12.13 -13.99
C LYS A 163 12.41 -11.58 -12.94
N LYS A 164 12.47 -12.22 -11.75
CA LYS A 164 13.42 -11.94 -10.66
C LYS A 164 13.69 -10.45 -10.43
N PHE A 165 12.70 -9.74 -9.89
CA PHE A 165 12.97 -8.46 -9.25
C PHE A 165 13.80 -8.73 -7.98
N SER A 166 14.83 -7.93 -7.75
CA SER A 166 15.62 -7.96 -6.51
C SER A 166 14.84 -7.44 -5.29
N LYS A 167 13.63 -6.93 -5.49
CA LYS A 167 12.77 -6.34 -4.47
C LYS A 167 11.47 -7.12 -4.31
N TYR A 168 10.76 -6.91 -3.20
CA TYR A 168 9.58 -7.68 -2.80
C TYR A 168 8.35 -7.39 -3.64
N VAL A 169 7.64 -8.45 -4.05
CA VAL A 169 6.32 -8.37 -4.69
C VAL A 169 5.26 -8.64 -3.63
N VAL A 170 4.39 -7.67 -3.39
CA VAL A 170 3.25 -7.81 -2.48
C VAL A 170 2.00 -8.15 -3.29
N HIS A 171 1.40 -9.28 -2.96
CA HIS A 171 0.17 -9.76 -3.59
C HIS A 171 -1.06 -9.26 -2.84
N LYS A 172 -2.02 -8.66 -3.56
CA LYS A 172 -3.35 -8.35 -3.01
C LYS A 172 -4.32 -9.49 -3.34
N GLN A 173 -4.68 -10.26 -2.35
CA GLN A 173 -5.80 -11.19 -2.48
C GLN A 173 -7.11 -10.39 -2.35
N GLY A 174 -7.95 -10.44 -3.38
CA GLY A 174 -9.31 -9.89 -3.30
C GLY A 174 -10.07 -10.60 -2.18
N GLY A 175 -10.75 -9.84 -1.31
CA GLY A 175 -11.51 -10.41 -0.22
C GLY A 175 -12.52 -11.43 -0.73
N LEU A 176 -12.52 -12.61 -0.15
CA LEU A 176 -13.62 -13.54 -0.21
C LEU A 176 -14.76 -12.88 0.57
N ALA A 177 -15.69 -12.23 -0.15
CA ALA A 177 -17.01 -11.98 0.41
C ALA A 177 -17.75 -13.32 0.35
N GLY A 178 -17.95 -13.93 1.52
CA GLY A 178 -18.88 -15.04 1.71
C GLY A 178 -20.30 -14.63 1.43
#